data_2275cc1251345fa9ec31bd508b21424d
#
_entry.id   2275cc1251345fa9ec31bd508b21424d
#
_cell.length_a   1.000
_cell.length_b   1.000
_cell.length_c   1.000
_cell.angle_alpha   90.00
_cell.angle_beta   90.00
_cell.angle_gamma   90.00
#
_symmetry.space_group_name_H-M   'P 1'
#
loop_
_entity.id
_entity.type
_entity.pdbx_description
1 polymer ?
#
loop_
_entity_poly.entity_id
_entity_poly.type
_entity_poly.pdbx_seq_one_letter_code
_entity_poly.pdbx_strand_id
1 'polypeptide(L)'
;MEIKIFSWNNPKKMNLILALINIFIISSSFSIKVPMQTKLISSDEHIGYINNKNTRSLVQRDLEIIDYKYLLMETEICVGYPFQCFKVLYDTGSVYLILGMKTKNLKFKKGFNTVISDTYKATNCENIIPLPYKSAVITAHEVKDKVRIDEFYELPYLFSFLLAFNSTEKFDYEGILGLGNYYPDINDENSFDARFSFVHYLKMNGMINRLIFGHEYIDRTHGNIYFGEEPKKMRDGYFKCKSDHFISYMNKWHCQVLSMYFSNGDNYTILSSTAIFDTGYAYIRGPFFHVDKIFNKIIELSGNKCKYILSEEKKENIKLICDSDIDKSIFPDISFDIVGFKMTLLKYDLFRKILLNDGSKKYEVIIIGDNSYDYWNLGEPILKNYDMVFNYEDNTVGLKVNDNYLGGDWTNVIILAIILVFFSCVAFYVIRNRKNLFKKRIKEEDIKKLQNASELQEGLSFNNEDN
;
A
#
# COMPACT_ATOMS: atom_id res chain seq x y z
N MET A 1 -27.83 -45.65 4.44
CA MET A 1 -27.79 -44.66 5.52
C MET A 1 -29.16 -43.96 5.51
N GLU A 2 -30.09 -44.41 6.37
CA GLU A 2 -31.45 -43.91 6.39
C GLU A 2 -31.50 -42.55 7.05
N ILE A 3 -31.97 -41.54 6.34
CA ILE A 3 -32.21 -40.21 6.89
C ILE A 3 -33.56 -40.23 7.57
N LYS A 4 -33.58 -40.30 8.91
CA LYS A 4 -34.78 -40.11 9.70
C LYS A 4 -35.24 -38.66 9.59
N ILE A 5 -36.32 -38.43 8.85
CA ILE A 5 -37.01 -37.14 8.79
C ILE A 5 -37.76 -36.97 10.13
N PHE A 6 -37.27 -36.07 10.98
CA PHE A 6 -37.98 -35.68 12.19
C PHE A 6 -39.19 -34.82 11.79
N SER A 7 -40.41 -35.35 12.02
CA SER A 7 -41.63 -34.57 11.90
C SER A 7 -41.75 -33.60 13.09
N TRP A 8 -41.66 -32.34 12.80
CA TRP A 8 -41.78 -31.26 13.81
C TRP A 8 -43.23 -30.76 13.87
N ASN A 9 -44.03 -31.26 14.79
CA ASN A 9 -45.43 -30.89 14.99
C ASN A 9 -45.62 -29.69 15.96
N ASN A 10 -44.65 -28.80 16.13
CA ASN A 10 -44.83 -27.66 17.02
C ASN A 10 -44.60 -26.33 16.29
N PRO A 11 -45.70 -25.64 15.90
CA PRO A 11 -45.61 -24.40 15.11
C PRO A 11 -44.86 -23.24 15.81
N LYS A 12 -44.84 -23.24 17.16
CA LYS A 12 -44.09 -22.21 17.91
C LYS A 12 -42.58 -22.40 17.82
N LYS A 13 -42.08 -23.64 17.77
CA LYS A 13 -40.65 -23.93 17.58
C LYS A 13 -40.19 -23.62 16.13
N MET A 14 -41.07 -23.87 15.16
CA MET A 14 -40.77 -23.57 13.76
C MET A 14 -40.65 -22.04 13.52
N ASN A 15 -41.55 -21.26 14.16
CA ASN A 15 -41.47 -19.80 14.07
C ASN A 15 -40.21 -19.23 14.75
N LEU A 16 -39.75 -19.84 15.85
CA LEU A 16 -38.51 -19.44 16.49
C LEU A 16 -37.27 -19.75 15.64
N ILE A 17 -37.25 -20.91 14.98
CA ILE A 17 -36.15 -21.28 14.06
C ILE A 17 -36.16 -20.41 12.81
N LEU A 18 -37.32 -20.12 12.22
CA LEU A 18 -37.43 -19.21 11.11
C LEU A 18 -37.03 -17.77 11.49
N ALA A 19 -37.34 -17.33 12.71
CA ALA A 19 -36.88 -16.05 13.24
C ALA A 19 -35.36 -16.04 13.45
N LEU A 20 -34.78 -17.12 13.96
CA LEU A 20 -33.33 -17.25 14.13
C LEU A 20 -32.59 -17.36 12.79
N ILE A 21 -33.16 -18.07 11.82
CA ILE A 21 -32.62 -18.14 10.45
C ILE A 21 -32.69 -16.75 9.79
N ASN A 22 -33.80 -16.02 9.93
CA ASN A 22 -33.92 -14.66 9.44
C ASN A 22 -32.95 -13.71 10.14
N ILE A 23 -32.73 -13.81 11.44
CA ILE A 23 -31.73 -13.04 12.18
C ILE A 23 -30.32 -13.40 11.69
N PHE A 24 -30.04 -14.66 11.41
CA PHE A 24 -28.75 -15.12 10.90
C PHE A 24 -28.52 -14.67 9.45
N ILE A 25 -29.56 -14.64 8.62
CA ILE A 25 -29.48 -14.11 7.23
C ILE A 25 -29.35 -12.58 7.22
N ILE A 26 -30.00 -11.88 8.15
CA ILE A 26 -29.92 -10.41 8.26
C ILE A 26 -28.57 -9.96 8.87
N SER A 27 -27.91 -10.82 9.66
CA SER A 27 -26.60 -10.50 10.26
C SER A 27 -25.40 -10.90 9.42
N SER A 28 -25.57 -11.61 8.29
CA SER A 28 -24.47 -11.86 7.37
C SER A 28 -24.14 -10.57 6.62
N SER A 29 -23.15 -9.84 7.11
CA SER A 29 -22.58 -8.70 6.38
C SER A 29 -21.93 -9.21 5.11
N PHE A 30 -22.53 -8.89 3.96
CA PHE A 30 -21.89 -9.13 2.68
C PHE A 30 -20.73 -8.14 2.51
N SER A 31 -19.52 -8.66 2.47
CA SER A 31 -18.30 -7.91 2.24
C SER A 31 -17.37 -8.70 1.34
N ILE A 32 -16.53 -7.98 0.61
CA ILE A 32 -15.54 -8.57 -0.28
C ILE A 32 -14.16 -8.12 0.19
N LYS A 33 -13.24 -9.07 0.32
CA LYS A 33 -11.84 -8.83 0.65
C LYS A 33 -10.97 -9.21 -0.55
N VAL A 34 -10.17 -8.27 -1.03
CA VAL A 34 -9.29 -8.47 -2.18
C VAL A 34 -7.83 -8.24 -1.76
N PRO A 35 -6.91 -9.15 -2.08
CA PRO A 35 -5.50 -8.93 -1.81
C PRO A 35 -4.94 -7.82 -2.68
N MET A 36 -4.00 -7.06 -2.15
CA MET A 36 -3.24 -6.05 -2.87
C MET A 36 -1.76 -6.22 -2.62
N GLN A 37 -0.95 -5.85 -3.59
CA GLN A 37 0.50 -5.85 -3.51
C GLN A 37 1.04 -4.52 -3.98
N THR A 38 2.12 -4.05 -3.35
CA THR A 38 2.88 -2.93 -3.89
C THR A 38 3.81 -3.43 -4.97
N LYS A 39 3.88 -2.69 -6.07
CA LYS A 39 4.78 -2.95 -7.18
C LYS A 39 5.78 -1.83 -7.32
N LEU A 40 7.02 -2.22 -7.61
CA LEU A 40 8.03 -1.30 -8.10
C LEU A 40 7.74 -0.96 -9.56
N ILE A 41 7.36 0.27 -9.84
CA ILE A 41 7.11 0.77 -11.19
C ILE A 41 8.39 1.49 -11.67
N SER A 42 8.82 1.23 -12.90
CA SER A 42 10.02 1.84 -13.48
C SER A 42 9.75 3.27 -13.96
N SER A 43 10.82 4.03 -14.16
CA SER A 43 10.78 5.47 -14.41
C SER A 43 10.34 5.89 -15.81
N ASP A 44 10.19 4.94 -16.72
CA ASP A 44 9.88 5.27 -18.14
C ASP A 44 8.59 6.07 -18.31
N GLU A 45 7.75 6.10 -17.28
CA GLU A 45 6.52 6.91 -17.25
C GLU A 45 6.73 8.42 -17.08
N HIS A 46 7.92 8.86 -16.64
CA HIS A 46 8.19 10.29 -16.38
C HIS A 46 9.19 10.93 -17.33
N ILE A 47 9.83 10.17 -18.22
CA ILE A 47 10.87 10.67 -19.15
C ILE A 47 10.26 11.44 -20.32
N GLY A 48 8.98 11.31 -20.62
CA GLY A 48 8.30 12.09 -21.68
C GLY A 48 8.39 13.60 -21.53
N TYR A 49 8.87 14.09 -20.38
CA TYR A 49 8.97 15.52 -20.07
C TYR A 49 10.29 16.18 -20.46
N ILE A 50 11.32 15.45 -20.88
CA ILE A 50 12.70 16.01 -21.00
C ILE A 50 13.18 16.21 -22.44
N ASN A 51 12.44 15.74 -23.46
CA ASN A 51 12.89 15.78 -24.84
C ASN A 51 12.27 16.91 -25.68
N ASN A 52 12.54 18.20 -25.37
CA ASN A 52 12.40 19.25 -26.36
C ASN A 52 13.59 20.20 -26.34
N LYS A 53 14.37 20.12 -27.42
CA LYS A 53 15.55 20.97 -27.69
C LYS A 53 15.09 22.38 -28.07
N ASN A 54 15.53 23.35 -27.31
CA ASN A 54 15.84 24.73 -27.65
C ASN A 54 15.29 25.76 -26.67
N THR A 55 16.05 26.06 -25.64
CA THR A 55 16.22 27.45 -25.14
C THR A 55 17.42 27.51 -24.18
N ARG A 56 18.29 28.48 -24.38
CA ARG A 56 19.48 28.71 -23.54
C ARG A 56 19.12 29.46 -22.27
N SER A 57 19.22 28.81 -21.10
CA SER A 57 19.44 29.50 -19.83
C SER A 57 20.30 28.62 -18.92
N LEU A 58 21.06 29.24 -18.05
CA LEU A 58 22.12 28.69 -17.20
C LEU A 58 21.55 27.88 -15.99
N VAL A 59 20.69 26.93 -16.24
CA VAL A 59 20.31 25.89 -15.29
C VAL A 59 20.88 24.59 -15.79
N GLN A 60 21.56 23.87 -14.92
CA GLN A 60 22.28 22.65 -15.22
C GLN A 60 21.42 21.71 -16.07
N ARG A 61 21.70 21.62 -17.38
CA ARG A 61 21.04 20.74 -18.33
C ARG A 61 21.48 19.32 -18.08
N ASP A 62 20.60 18.39 -18.44
CA ASP A 62 20.89 16.98 -18.66
C ASP A 62 21.00 16.11 -17.40
N LEU A 63 19.95 16.14 -16.54
CA LEU A 63 19.70 15.07 -15.61
C LEU A 63 18.58 14.19 -16.17
N GLU A 64 18.85 13.40 -17.20
CA GLU A 64 17.96 12.31 -17.57
C GLU A 64 18.05 11.22 -16.48
N ILE A 65 16.91 10.90 -15.88
CA ILE A 65 16.80 9.89 -14.84
C ILE A 65 16.43 8.58 -15.50
N ILE A 66 17.30 7.55 -15.38
CA ILE A 66 17.15 6.28 -16.08
C ILE A 66 16.32 5.26 -15.29
N ASP A 67 16.25 5.34 -13.96
CA ASP A 67 15.60 4.33 -13.15
C ASP A 67 14.95 4.91 -11.89
N TYR A 68 13.60 5.01 -11.92
CA TYR A 68 12.76 5.25 -10.76
C TYR A 68 12.01 3.98 -10.41
N LYS A 69 12.01 3.62 -9.14
CA LYS A 69 11.17 2.53 -8.66
C LYS A 69 10.14 3.09 -7.68
N TYR A 70 8.90 3.13 -8.09
CA TYR A 70 7.78 3.53 -7.25
C TYR A 70 7.14 2.31 -6.61
N LEU A 71 6.76 2.46 -5.36
CA LEU A 71 5.87 1.51 -4.72
C LEU A 71 4.44 2.04 -4.92
N LEU A 72 3.66 1.39 -5.77
CA LEU A 72 2.23 1.63 -5.91
C LEU A 72 1.48 0.33 -5.66
N MET A 73 0.27 0.45 -5.14
CA MET A 73 -0.56 -0.71 -4.85
C MET A 73 -1.24 -1.24 -6.10
N GLU A 74 -1.11 -2.54 -6.35
CA GLU A 74 -1.84 -3.26 -7.39
C GLU A 74 -2.77 -4.29 -6.75
N THR A 75 -3.90 -4.53 -7.40
CA THR A 75 -4.80 -5.65 -7.13
C THR A 75 -5.13 -6.34 -8.44
N GLU A 76 -5.69 -7.55 -8.38
CA GLU A 76 -6.11 -8.27 -9.57
C GLU A 76 -7.59 -8.12 -9.81
N ILE A 77 -7.97 -7.85 -11.06
CA ILE A 77 -9.34 -7.85 -11.56
C ILE A 77 -9.39 -8.64 -12.87
N CYS A 78 -10.42 -9.45 -13.05
CA CYS A 78 -10.60 -10.22 -14.26
C CYS A 78 -11.84 -9.76 -15.01
N VAL A 79 -11.73 -9.58 -16.34
CA VAL A 79 -12.77 -9.00 -17.19
C VAL A 79 -13.04 -9.89 -18.40
N GLY A 80 -14.30 -9.93 -18.85
CA GLY A 80 -14.76 -10.71 -20.00
C GLY A 80 -15.10 -12.15 -19.65
N TYR A 81 -15.57 -12.89 -20.67
CA TYR A 81 -15.76 -14.33 -20.58
C TYR A 81 -15.34 -14.97 -21.91
N PRO A 82 -14.32 -15.85 -21.95
CA PRO A 82 -13.45 -16.25 -20.83
C PRO A 82 -12.71 -15.09 -20.17
N PHE A 83 -12.46 -15.23 -18.85
CA PHE A 83 -11.86 -14.17 -18.06
C PHE A 83 -10.41 -13.87 -18.47
N GLN A 84 -10.11 -12.59 -18.62
CA GLN A 84 -8.78 -12.03 -18.80
C GLN A 84 -8.42 -11.25 -17.55
N CYS A 85 -7.42 -11.68 -16.76
CA CYS A 85 -7.05 -11.06 -15.51
C CYS A 85 -5.96 -10.01 -15.70
N PHE A 86 -6.07 -8.89 -14.97
CA PHE A 86 -5.21 -7.72 -15.05
C PHE A 86 -4.78 -7.29 -13.65
N LYS A 87 -3.50 -6.98 -13.50
CA LYS A 87 -2.99 -6.28 -12.32
C LYS A 87 -3.24 -4.80 -12.52
N VAL A 88 -4.20 -4.27 -11.79
CA VAL A 88 -4.64 -2.88 -11.89
C VAL A 88 -4.16 -2.06 -10.71
N LEU A 89 -3.77 -0.82 -10.98
CA LEU A 89 -3.43 0.15 -9.96
C LEU A 89 -4.65 0.44 -9.09
N TYR A 90 -4.52 0.30 -7.77
CA TYR A 90 -5.51 0.74 -6.79
C TYR A 90 -5.41 2.25 -6.63
N ASP A 91 -6.42 2.99 -7.09
CA ASP A 91 -6.33 4.44 -7.27
C ASP A 91 -7.53 5.18 -6.66
N THR A 92 -7.34 5.76 -5.47
CA THR A 92 -8.34 6.64 -4.84
C THR A 92 -8.35 8.06 -5.43
N GLY A 93 -7.41 8.37 -6.31
CA GLY A 93 -7.31 9.64 -7.03
C GLY A 93 -8.08 9.69 -8.34
N SER A 94 -8.65 8.58 -8.83
CA SER A 94 -9.51 8.53 -10.03
C SER A 94 -10.77 7.70 -9.79
N VAL A 95 -11.76 7.78 -10.70
CA VAL A 95 -13.08 7.16 -10.49
C VAL A 95 -13.39 5.99 -11.43
N TYR A 96 -12.57 5.77 -12.47
CA TYR A 96 -12.86 4.80 -13.51
C TYR A 96 -12.03 3.53 -13.39
N LEU A 97 -12.63 2.37 -13.68
CA LEU A 97 -11.87 1.22 -14.12
C LEU A 97 -11.39 1.49 -15.55
N ILE A 98 -10.09 1.52 -15.78
CA ILE A 98 -9.48 1.74 -17.10
C ILE A 98 -8.60 0.55 -17.44
N LEU A 99 -8.85 -0.06 -18.60
CA LEU A 99 -8.00 -1.12 -19.16
C LEU A 99 -7.49 -0.71 -20.53
N GLY A 100 -6.27 -1.10 -20.88
CA GLY A 100 -5.75 -0.89 -22.22
C GLY A 100 -6.42 -1.85 -23.22
N MET A 101 -6.82 -1.37 -24.41
CA MET A 101 -7.28 -2.22 -25.50
C MET A 101 -6.09 -2.91 -26.17
N LYS A 102 -6.17 -4.21 -26.44
CA LYS A 102 -5.13 -4.96 -27.15
C LYS A 102 -5.00 -4.48 -28.59
N THR A 103 -4.03 -3.60 -28.83
CA THR A 103 -3.70 -3.03 -30.14
C THR A 103 -2.21 -3.17 -30.42
N LYS A 104 -1.77 -2.89 -31.67
CA LYS A 104 -0.34 -2.87 -32.04
C LYS A 104 0.44 -1.79 -31.28
N ASN A 105 -0.23 -0.69 -30.93
CA ASN A 105 0.36 0.47 -30.24
C ASN A 105 -0.08 0.55 -28.77
N LEU A 106 -0.22 -0.60 -28.15
CA LEU A 106 -0.63 -0.69 -26.74
C LEU A 106 0.31 0.12 -25.84
N LYS A 107 -0.25 1.03 -25.06
CA LYS A 107 0.48 1.88 -24.11
C LYS A 107 0.44 1.34 -22.66
N PHE A 108 -0.44 0.39 -22.37
CA PHE A 108 -0.48 -0.36 -21.13
C PHE A 108 0.35 -1.63 -21.25
N LYS A 109 0.83 -2.17 -20.13
CA LYS A 109 1.65 -3.37 -20.08
C LYS A 109 0.93 -4.61 -20.64
N LYS A 110 -0.39 -4.68 -20.48
CA LYS A 110 -1.26 -5.75 -20.98
C LYS A 110 -2.55 -5.14 -21.52
N GLY A 111 -3.09 -5.70 -22.61
CA GLY A 111 -4.31 -5.21 -23.23
C GLY A 111 -5.44 -6.22 -23.18
N PHE A 112 -6.64 -5.72 -22.92
CA PHE A 112 -7.88 -6.48 -23.01
C PHE A 112 -8.20 -6.81 -24.47
N ASN A 113 -8.42 -8.09 -24.76
CA ASN A 113 -8.78 -8.57 -26.07
C ASN A 113 -10.31 -8.70 -26.18
N THR A 114 -10.94 -7.76 -26.84
CA THR A 114 -12.41 -7.72 -27.01
C THR A 114 -12.94 -8.86 -27.87
N VAL A 115 -12.10 -9.45 -28.75
CA VAL A 115 -12.52 -10.49 -29.70
C VAL A 115 -12.77 -11.84 -29.01
N ILE A 116 -12.07 -12.10 -27.91
CA ILE A 116 -12.19 -13.37 -27.19
C ILE A 116 -13.23 -13.33 -26.06
N SER A 117 -13.83 -12.19 -25.76
CA SER A 117 -14.86 -12.08 -24.74
C SER A 117 -16.26 -12.23 -25.37
N ASP A 118 -16.95 -13.30 -25.01
CA ASP A 118 -18.33 -13.56 -25.44
C ASP A 118 -19.37 -12.61 -24.80
N THR A 119 -18.96 -11.92 -23.73
CA THR A 119 -19.85 -11.02 -22.97
C THR A 119 -19.57 -9.55 -23.23
N TYR A 120 -18.56 -9.24 -24.06
CA TYR A 120 -18.20 -7.87 -24.42
C TYR A 120 -19.33 -7.13 -25.12
N LYS A 121 -19.59 -5.88 -24.68
CA LYS A 121 -20.52 -4.97 -25.33
C LYS A 121 -19.89 -3.61 -25.49
N ALA A 122 -19.71 -3.17 -26.72
CA ALA A 122 -19.45 -1.77 -27.03
C ALA A 122 -20.73 -0.97 -26.77
N THR A 123 -20.65 0.09 -25.99
CA THR A 123 -21.84 0.92 -25.68
C THR A 123 -22.07 2.01 -26.72
N ASN A 124 -21.08 2.84 -26.95
CA ASN A 124 -21.11 3.86 -28.00
C ASN A 124 -19.67 4.19 -28.43
N CYS A 125 -19.22 3.59 -29.52
CA CYS A 125 -17.87 3.79 -30.04
C CYS A 125 -17.64 5.22 -30.57
N GLU A 126 -18.69 6.03 -30.76
CA GLU A 126 -18.57 7.41 -31.22
C GLU A 126 -18.20 8.35 -30.05
N ASN A 127 -18.53 7.99 -28.82
CA ASN A 127 -18.15 8.76 -27.64
C ASN A 127 -16.70 8.48 -27.23
N ILE A 128 -15.81 9.29 -27.73
CA ILE A 128 -14.41 9.31 -27.35
C ILE A 128 -14.26 10.15 -26.08
N ILE A 129 -13.75 9.54 -25.02
CA ILE A 129 -13.55 10.18 -23.72
C ILE A 129 -12.07 10.49 -23.55
N PRO A 130 -11.67 11.76 -23.64
CA PRO A 130 -10.32 12.17 -23.27
C PRO A 130 -10.24 12.30 -21.75
N LEU A 131 -9.34 11.56 -21.13
CA LEU A 131 -9.08 11.57 -19.70
C LEU A 131 -7.73 12.21 -19.44
N PRO A 132 -7.67 13.40 -18.85
CA PRO A 132 -6.43 13.95 -18.35
C PRO A 132 -5.99 13.12 -17.13
N TYR A 133 -4.93 12.34 -17.28
CA TYR A 133 -4.42 11.47 -16.24
C TYR A 133 -2.95 11.79 -15.95
N LYS A 134 -2.71 12.50 -14.84
CA LYS A 134 -1.36 12.95 -14.45
C LYS A 134 -0.66 13.76 -15.56
N SER A 135 0.35 13.18 -16.16
CA SER A 135 1.10 13.74 -17.28
C SER A 135 0.56 13.30 -18.65
N ALA A 136 -0.31 12.30 -18.68
CA ALA A 136 -0.83 11.69 -19.90
C ALA A 136 -2.26 12.15 -20.21
N VAL A 137 -2.63 12.09 -21.49
CA VAL A 137 -4.03 12.08 -21.92
C VAL A 137 -4.35 10.69 -22.44
N ILE A 138 -5.23 10.00 -21.72
CA ILE A 138 -5.77 8.70 -22.14
C ILE A 138 -7.02 8.94 -22.97
N THR A 139 -7.10 8.28 -24.11
CA THR A 139 -8.28 8.29 -24.96
C THR A 139 -8.97 6.94 -24.90
N ALA A 140 -10.22 6.90 -24.46
CA ALA A 140 -10.94 5.67 -24.19
C ALA A 140 -12.38 5.69 -24.74
N HIS A 141 -12.94 4.49 -24.86
CA HIS A 141 -14.38 4.28 -25.11
C HIS A 141 -15.05 3.68 -23.88
N GLU A 142 -16.31 4.02 -23.65
CA GLU A 142 -17.12 3.26 -22.71
C GLU A 142 -17.47 1.89 -23.28
N VAL A 143 -17.29 0.86 -22.47
CA VAL A 143 -17.63 -0.52 -22.80
C VAL A 143 -18.25 -1.22 -21.58
N LYS A 144 -18.91 -2.35 -21.81
CA LYS A 144 -19.46 -3.19 -20.74
C LYS A 144 -18.99 -4.61 -20.90
N ASP A 145 -18.65 -5.24 -19.80
CA ASP A 145 -18.33 -6.67 -19.77
C ASP A 145 -18.57 -7.25 -18.36
N LYS A 146 -18.49 -8.57 -18.23
CA LYS A 146 -18.44 -9.25 -16.94
C LYS A 146 -17.15 -8.88 -16.22
N VAL A 147 -17.23 -8.73 -14.90
CA VAL A 147 -16.08 -8.45 -14.06
C VAL A 147 -16.06 -9.44 -12.90
N ARG A 148 -14.86 -9.89 -12.53
CA ARG A 148 -14.60 -10.75 -11.38
C ARG A 148 -13.43 -10.16 -10.60
N ILE A 149 -13.59 -10.02 -9.29
CA ILE A 149 -12.58 -9.41 -8.41
C ILE A 149 -11.68 -10.47 -7.77
N ASP A 150 -12.25 -11.66 -7.50
CA ASP A 150 -11.59 -12.79 -6.87
C ASP A 150 -12.06 -14.06 -7.58
N GLU A 151 -11.39 -15.19 -7.36
CA GLU A 151 -11.79 -16.46 -7.94
C GLU A 151 -13.24 -16.84 -7.62
N PHE A 152 -13.79 -16.32 -6.53
CA PHE A 152 -15.13 -16.64 -6.00
C PHE A 152 -16.22 -15.61 -6.32
N TYR A 153 -15.87 -14.41 -6.77
CA TYR A 153 -16.83 -13.31 -6.93
C TYR A 153 -16.91 -12.84 -8.39
N GLU A 154 -17.81 -13.45 -9.15
CA GLU A 154 -18.24 -12.94 -10.46
C GLU A 154 -19.39 -11.96 -10.25
N LEU A 155 -19.28 -10.75 -10.81
CA LEU A 155 -20.36 -9.77 -10.75
C LEU A 155 -21.55 -10.26 -11.58
N PRO A 156 -22.79 -10.18 -11.06
CA PRO A 156 -23.95 -10.78 -11.71
C PRO A 156 -24.33 -10.10 -13.02
N TYR A 157 -24.05 -8.80 -13.16
CA TYR A 157 -24.36 -8.01 -14.36
C TYR A 157 -23.10 -7.48 -15.04
N LEU A 158 -23.28 -6.90 -16.23
CA LEU A 158 -22.18 -6.25 -16.93
C LEU A 158 -21.82 -4.93 -16.26
N PHE A 159 -20.56 -4.71 -16.01
CA PHE A 159 -20.01 -3.47 -15.48
C PHE A 159 -19.55 -2.55 -16.60
N SER A 160 -19.82 -1.23 -16.49
CA SER A 160 -19.29 -0.23 -17.41
C SER A 160 -17.89 0.18 -17.00
N PHE A 161 -16.96 0.15 -17.94
CA PHE A 161 -15.58 0.60 -17.73
C PHE A 161 -15.03 1.29 -18.98
N LEU A 162 -13.86 1.89 -18.87
CA LEU A 162 -13.21 2.60 -19.96
C LEU A 162 -12.13 1.73 -20.59
N LEU A 163 -12.25 1.52 -21.88
CA LEU A 163 -11.27 0.77 -22.68
C LEU A 163 -10.41 1.77 -23.46
N ALA A 164 -9.17 1.96 -22.99
CA ALA A 164 -8.21 2.90 -23.55
C ALA A 164 -7.59 2.34 -24.84
N PHE A 165 -7.73 3.06 -25.94
CA PHE A 165 -7.14 2.68 -27.23
C PHE A 165 -5.95 3.56 -27.64
N ASN A 166 -5.77 4.71 -26.99
CA ASN A 166 -4.62 5.58 -27.16
C ASN A 166 -4.23 6.27 -25.85
N SER A 167 -2.95 6.61 -25.73
CA SER A 167 -2.41 7.45 -24.67
C SER A 167 -1.19 8.20 -25.18
N THR A 168 -0.96 9.40 -24.65
CA THR A 168 0.25 10.17 -24.94
C THR A 168 1.50 9.52 -24.33
N GLU A 169 1.34 8.78 -23.23
CA GLU A 169 2.45 8.11 -22.53
C GLU A 169 2.20 6.61 -22.38
N LYS A 170 3.29 5.89 -22.09
CA LYS A 170 3.27 4.46 -21.80
C LYS A 170 3.11 4.24 -20.30
N PHE A 171 2.36 3.22 -19.93
CA PHE A 171 2.11 2.83 -18.54
C PHE A 171 2.71 1.46 -18.23
N ASP A 172 3.35 1.35 -17.07
CA ASP A 172 3.95 0.10 -16.58
C ASP A 172 2.96 -0.81 -15.83
N TYR A 173 1.72 -0.39 -15.69
CA TYR A 173 0.63 -1.20 -15.13
C TYR A 173 -0.33 -1.68 -16.22
N GLU A 174 -1.17 -2.67 -15.87
CA GLU A 174 -2.08 -3.33 -16.82
C GLU A 174 -3.44 -2.65 -16.89
N GLY A 175 -3.75 -1.78 -15.90
CA GLY A 175 -4.98 -1.01 -15.81
C GLY A 175 -5.03 -0.19 -14.54
N ILE A 176 -6.15 0.51 -14.33
CA ILE A 176 -6.40 1.38 -13.17
C ILE A 176 -7.77 1.01 -12.60
N LEU A 177 -7.86 0.72 -11.32
CA LEU A 177 -9.11 0.61 -10.57
C LEU A 177 -9.34 1.91 -9.80
N GLY A 178 -10.11 2.81 -10.39
CA GLY A 178 -10.46 4.08 -9.78
C GLY A 178 -11.51 3.92 -8.68
N LEU A 179 -11.20 4.47 -7.49
CA LEU A 179 -12.03 4.42 -6.28
C LEU A 179 -12.17 5.80 -5.64
N GLY A 180 -12.09 6.85 -6.45
CA GLY A 180 -12.25 8.24 -6.02
C GLY A 180 -13.63 8.54 -5.43
N ASN A 181 -13.72 9.67 -4.74
CA ASN A 181 -14.97 10.14 -4.13
C ASN A 181 -15.91 10.66 -5.19
N TYR A 182 -16.63 9.75 -5.80
CA TYR A 182 -17.72 10.13 -6.70
C TYR A 182 -19.01 10.24 -5.90
N TYR A 183 -19.59 11.42 -5.92
CA TYR A 183 -20.93 11.65 -5.39
C TYR A 183 -21.90 11.78 -6.57
N PRO A 184 -22.61 10.70 -6.92
CA PRO A 184 -23.68 10.82 -7.91
C PRO A 184 -24.68 11.82 -7.37
N ASP A 185 -25.19 12.68 -8.22
CA ASP A 185 -26.44 13.35 -7.90
C ASP A 185 -27.46 12.24 -7.59
N ILE A 186 -27.84 12.12 -6.32
CA ILE A 186 -28.70 11.04 -5.80
C ILE A 186 -30.01 10.96 -6.60
N ASN A 187 -30.37 12.03 -7.31
CA ASN A 187 -31.57 12.15 -8.12
C ASN A 187 -31.38 11.72 -9.58
N ASP A 188 -30.14 11.42 -10.02
CA ASP A 188 -29.86 10.98 -11.38
C ASP A 188 -29.14 9.63 -11.40
N GLU A 189 -29.92 8.54 -11.31
CA GLU A 189 -29.43 7.15 -11.45
C GLU A 189 -28.72 6.89 -12.79
N ASN A 190 -28.94 7.79 -13.78
CA ASN A 190 -28.33 7.73 -15.10
C ASN A 190 -27.12 8.66 -15.26
N SER A 191 -26.71 9.36 -14.22
CA SER A 191 -25.51 10.18 -14.31
C SER A 191 -24.35 9.33 -14.83
N PHE A 192 -23.66 9.83 -15.83
CA PHE A 192 -22.59 9.14 -16.55
C PHE A 192 -21.60 8.45 -15.59
N ASP A 193 -21.35 9.09 -14.48
CA ASP A 193 -20.30 8.67 -13.55
C ASP A 193 -20.76 7.58 -12.55
N ALA A 194 -22.02 7.57 -12.12
CA ALA A 194 -22.54 6.53 -11.20
C ALA A 194 -22.38 5.11 -11.77
N ARG A 195 -22.51 4.96 -13.09
CA ARG A 195 -22.36 3.69 -13.81
C ARG A 195 -20.92 3.14 -13.78
N PHE A 196 -19.95 4.00 -13.55
CA PHE A 196 -18.52 3.66 -13.50
C PHE A 196 -17.99 3.48 -12.09
N SER A 197 -18.76 3.89 -11.06
CA SER A 197 -18.33 3.69 -9.68
C SER A 197 -18.43 2.22 -9.28
N PHE A 198 -17.27 1.62 -9.10
CA PHE A 198 -17.16 0.20 -8.79
C PHE A 198 -17.85 -0.16 -7.47
N VAL A 199 -17.72 0.67 -6.43
CA VAL A 199 -18.33 0.43 -5.12
C VAL A 199 -19.87 0.54 -5.18
N HIS A 200 -20.39 1.54 -5.91
CA HIS A 200 -21.83 1.68 -6.13
C HIS A 200 -22.39 0.49 -6.91
N TYR A 201 -21.68 0.04 -7.92
CA TYR A 201 -22.07 -1.14 -8.68
C TYR A 201 -22.15 -2.40 -7.81
N LEU A 202 -21.18 -2.63 -6.93
CA LEU A 202 -21.22 -3.73 -5.98
C LEU A 202 -22.44 -3.64 -5.05
N LYS A 203 -22.76 -2.44 -4.56
CA LYS A 203 -23.92 -2.19 -3.70
C LYS A 203 -25.24 -2.42 -4.43
N MET A 204 -25.41 -1.88 -5.64
CA MET A 204 -26.61 -2.02 -6.45
C MET A 204 -26.91 -3.50 -6.79
N ASN A 205 -25.88 -4.31 -6.94
CA ASN A 205 -26.00 -5.73 -7.24
C ASN A 205 -26.10 -6.61 -5.97
N GLY A 206 -26.23 -6.01 -4.79
CA GLY A 206 -26.37 -6.73 -3.53
C GLY A 206 -25.12 -7.50 -3.08
N MET A 207 -23.96 -7.22 -3.69
CA MET A 207 -22.69 -7.86 -3.36
C MET A 207 -22.09 -7.32 -2.05
N ILE A 208 -22.44 -6.10 -1.70
CA ILE A 208 -22.05 -5.45 -0.44
C ILE A 208 -23.26 -4.74 0.18
N ASN A 209 -23.26 -4.60 1.51
CA ASN A 209 -24.35 -3.98 2.24
C ASN A 209 -24.18 -2.49 2.51
N ARG A 210 -22.93 -2.00 2.49
CA ARG A 210 -22.58 -0.61 2.78
C ARG A 210 -21.74 -0.02 1.66
N LEU A 211 -21.96 1.28 1.40
CA LEU A 211 -21.17 2.04 0.42
C LEU A 211 -19.84 2.50 1.05
N ILE A 212 -19.06 1.54 1.49
CA ILE A 212 -17.73 1.79 2.05
C ILE A 212 -16.70 0.87 1.41
N PHE A 213 -15.48 1.33 1.34
CA PHE A 213 -14.32 0.50 1.07
C PHE A 213 -13.15 0.98 1.92
N GLY A 214 -12.13 0.18 2.04
CA GLY A 214 -10.93 0.54 2.77
C GLY A 214 -9.79 -0.41 2.49
N HIS A 215 -8.62 -0.08 3.01
CA HIS A 215 -7.47 -0.95 2.94
C HIS A 215 -6.76 -1.06 4.27
N GLU A 216 -6.11 -2.19 4.49
CA GLU A 216 -5.17 -2.39 5.58
C GLU A 216 -3.86 -2.97 5.04
N TYR A 217 -2.74 -2.49 5.54
CA TYR A 217 -1.44 -3.06 5.26
C TYR A 217 -1.12 -4.20 6.23
N ILE A 218 -0.69 -5.34 5.69
CA ILE A 218 -0.15 -6.45 6.45
C ILE A 218 1.35 -6.20 6.72
N ASP A 219 2.04 -5.75 5.69
CA ASP A 219 3.43 -5.32 5.72
C ASP A 219 3.66 -4.18 4.71
N ARG A 220 4.92 -3.81 4.45
CA ARG A 220 5.27 -2.72 3.50
C ARG A 220 4.89 -2.99 2.04
N THR A 221 4.61 -4.24 1.69
CA THR A 221 4.45 -4.68 0.30
C THR A 221 3.13 -5.41 0.05
N HIS A 222 2.43 -5.79 1.10
CA HIS A 222 1.19 -6.55 1.01
C HIS A 222 0.12 -5.93 1.89
N GLY A 223 -1.11 -6.05 1.45
CA GLY A 223 -2.28 -5.62 2.19
C GLY A 223 -3.57 -6.22 1.64
N ASN A 224 -4.68 -5.73 2.11
CA ASN A 224 -6.00 -6.13 1.67
C ASN A 224 -6.87 -4.91 1.42
N ILE A 225 -7.72 -4.99 0.39
CA ILE A 225 -8.81 -4.06 0.15
C ILE A 225 -10.11 -4.74 0.63
N TYR A 226 -10.95 -3.98 1.30
CA TYR A 226 -12.26 -4.41 1.79
C TYR A 226 -13.33 -3.60 1.11
N PHE A 227 -14.39 -4.25 0.62
CA PHE A 227 -15.57 -3.61 0.08
C PHE A 227 -16.80 -3.99 0.91
N GLY A 228 -17.60 -3.00 1.30
CA GLY A 228 -18.82 -3.18 2.07
C GLY A 228 -18.62 -3.30 3.58
N GLU A 229 -17.38 -3.36 4.05
CA GLU A 229 -17.03 -3.39 5.47
C GLU A 229 -15.74 -2.62 5.76
N GLU A 230 -15.54 -2.29 7.02
CA GLU A 230 -14.31 -1.70 7.50
C GLU A 230 -13.19 -2.75 7.60
N PRO A 231 -11.93 -2.41 7.29
CA PRO A 231 -10.79 -3.27 7.58
C PRO A 231 -10.81 -3.74 9.04
N LYS A 232 -10.35 -4.98 9.28
CA LYS A 232 -10.45 -5.58 10.62
C LYS A 232 -9.77 -4.75 11.70
N LYS A 233 -8.61 -4.20 11.40
CA LYS A 233 -7.84 -3.36 12.34
C LYS A 233 -8.56 -2.05 12.70
N MET A 234 -9.48 -1.58 11.86
CA MET A 234 -10.20 -0.32 12.08
C MET A 234 -11.48 -0.48 12.91
N ARG A 235 -11.95 -1.72 13.14
CA ARG A 235 -13.18 -2.00 13.90
C ARG A 235 -13.12 -1.54 15.37
N ASP A 236 -11.92 -1.49 15.96
CA ASP A 236 -11.72 -1.05 17.35
C ASP A 236 -11.65 0.48 17.50
N GLY A 237 -11.86 1.21 16.42
CA GLY A 237 -11.86 2.66 16.37
C GLY A 237 -10.77 3.25 15.48
N TYR A 238 -11.10 4.38 14.90
CA TYR A 238 -10.22 5.16 14.03
C TYR A 238 -10.68 6.62 14.01
N PHE A 239 -9.76 7.49 13.61
CA PHE A 239 -10.08 8.90 13.41
C PHE A 239 -10.90 9.06 12.12
N LYS A 240 -11.90 9.96 12.13
CA LYS A 240 -12.72 10.30 10.97
C LYS A 240 -12.61 11.78 10.66
N CYS A 241 -12.33 12.12 9.43
CA CYS A 241 -12.50 13.46 8.91
C CYS A 241 -13.61 13.48 7.84
N LYS A 242 -14.33 14.57 7.79
CA LYS A 242 -15.39 14.78 6.81
C LYS A 242 -14.78 15.35 5.53
N SER A 243 -15.14 14.76 4.41
CA SER A 243 -14.80 15.27 3.09
C SER A 243 -15.87 16.30 2.69
N ASP A 244 -15.57 17.60 2.77
CA ASP A 244 -16.55 18.64 2.51
C ASP A 244 -16.89 18.75 1.03
N HIS A 245 -18.20 18.78 0.71
CA HIS A 245 -18.70 18.86 -0.66
C HIS A 245 -18.39 20.18 -1.40
N PHE A 246 -17.92 21.21 -0.69
CA PHE A 246 -17.63 22.52 -1.30
C PHE A 246 -16.47 22.50 -2.32
N ILE A 247 -15.65 21.45 -2.32
CA ILE A 247 -14.61 21.23 -3.33
C ILE A 247 -15.10 20.19 -4.33
N SER A 248 -16.35 20.26 -4.71
CA SER A 248 -17.12 19.26 -5.47
C SER A 248 -16.61 18.94 -6.88
N TYR A 249 -15.74 19.79 -7.45
CA TYR A 249 -15.19 19.55 -8.79
C TYR A 249 -14.04 18.54 -8.84
N MET A 250 -13.64 17.95 -7.70
CA MET A 250 -12.46 17.08 -7.70
C MET A 250 -12.77 15.59 -7.70
N ASN A 251 -13.97 15.14 -7.37
CA ASN A 251 -14.32 13.71 -7.23
C ASN A 251 -13.25 12.93 -6.44
N LYS A 252 -12.74 13.55 -5.35
CA LYS A 252 -11.58 13.05 -4.61
C LYS A 252 -11.85 12.99 -3.12
N TRP A 253 -11.30 11.99 -2.49
CA TRP A 253 -11.28 11.87 -1.04
C TRP A 253 -10.33 12.89 -0.44
N HIS A 254 -10.82 13.76 0.41
CA HIS A 254 -10.03 14.85 0.97
C HIS A 254 -10.43 15.20 2.40
N CYS A 255 -9.49 15.82 3.13
CA CYS A 255 -9.72 16.42 4.45
C CYS A 255 -8.96 17.72 4.57
N GLN A 256 -9.35 18.54 5.54
CA GLN A 256 -8.66 19.80 5.82
C GLN A 256 -7.32 19.55 6.49
N VAL A 257 -6.30 20.29 6.07
CA VAL A 257 -4.98 20.37 6.72
C VAL A 257 -4.90 21.65 7.54
N LEU A 258 -4.61 21.55 8.83
CA LEU A 258 -4.53 22.69 9.73
C LEU A 258 -3.09 23.22 9.85
N SER A 259 -2.11 22.31 9.87
CA SER A 259 -0.71 22.66 10.02
C SER A 259 0.21 21.57 9.50
N MET A 260 1.46 21.94 9.29
CA MET A 260 2.56 21.04 8.99
C MET A 260 3.69 21.33 9.99
N TYR A 261 4.35 20.30 10.49
CA TYR A 261 5.46 20.45 11.41
C TYR A 261 6.53 19.38 11.23
N PHE A 262 7.74 19.72 11.59
CA PHE A 262 8.85 18.81 11.66
C PHE A 262 8.99 18.19 13.05
N SER A 263 9.49 16.97 13.13
CA SER A 263 9.67 16.29 14.43
C SER A 263 10.67 16.96 15.37
N ASN A 264 11.50 17.89 14.87
CA ASN A 264 12.42 18.72 15.67
C ASN A 264 11.75 19.92 16.34
N GLY A 265 10.43 20.11 16.19
CA GLY A 265 9.65 21.17 16.82
C GLY A 265 9.34 22.40 15.96
N ASP A 266 9.93 22.49 14.76
CA ASP A 266 9.58 23.55 13.81
C ASP A 266 8.13 23.35 13.33
N ASN A 267 7.28 24.35 13.52
CA ASN A 267 5.86 24.33 13.17
C ASN A 267 5.54 25.38 12.11
N TYR A 268 4.81 24.97 11.09
CA TYR A 268 4.35 25.84 10.01
C TYR A 268 2.83 25.78 9.90
N THR A 269 2.17 26.88 10.22
CA THR A 269 0.73 26.99 9.98
C THR A 269 0.45 26.96 8.48
N ILE A 270 -0.41 26.05 8.05
CA ILE A 270 -0.94 25.99 6.71
C ILE A 270 -2.30 26.70 6.74
N LEU A 271 -2.41 27.85 6.11
CA LEU A 271 -3.67 28.58 6.06
C LEU A 271 -4.66 27.81 5.17
N SER A 272 -5.67 27.21 5.80
CA SER A 272 -6.86 26.63 5.16
C SER A 272 -6.57 25.84 3.86
N SER A 273 -5.75 24.80 3.95
CA SER A 273 -5.44 23.93 2.82
C SER A 273 -6.20 22.60 2.95
N THR A 274 -6.32 21.91 1.84
CA THR A 274 -6.95 20.60 1.73
C THR A 274 -5.90 19.53 1.41
N ALA A 275 -6.04 18.34 1.98
CA ALA A 275 -5.27 17.16 1.60
C ALA A 275 -6.16 16.17 0.87
N ILE A 276 -5.79 15.81 -0.34
CA ILE A 276 -6.36 14.72 -1.13
C ILE A 276 -5.58 13.44 -0.81
N PHE A 277 -6.28 12.32 -0.66
CA PHE A 277 -5.70 11.00 -0.46
C PHE A 277 -5.71 10.23 -1.79
N ASP A 278 -4.53 10.04 -2.38
CA ASP A 278 -4.36 9.51 -3.74
C ASP A 278 -3.38 8.31 -3.73
N THR A 279 -3.91 7.11 -3.58
CA THR A 279 -3.10 5.87 -3.54
C THR A 279 -2.45 5.56 -4.89
N GLY A 280 -2.96 6.11 -5.98
CA GLY A 280 -2.39 6.02 -7.31
C GLY A 280 -1.24 7.01 -7.57
N TYR A 281 -0.81 7.79 -6.57
CA TYR A 281 0.22 8.81 -6.73
C TYR A 281 1.49 8.48 -5.94
N ALA A 282 2.62 8.47 -6.64
CA ALA A 282 3.91 8.05 -6.08
C ALA A 282 4.71 9.16 -5.38
N TYR A 283 4.11 10.32 -5.18
CA TYR A 283 4.73 11.48 -4.52
C TYR A 283 3.76 12.12 -3.52
N ILE A 284 4.28 13.09 -2.79
CA ILE A 284 3.47 14.11 -2.11
C ILE A 284 3.62 15.39 -2.95
N ARG A 285 2.51 16.00 -3.34
CA ARG A 285 2.51 17.28 -4.05
C ARG A 285 1.79 18.31 -3.22
N GLY A 286 2.32 19.52 -3.18
CA GLY A 286 1.69 20.62 -2.44
C GLY A 286 1.97 21.99 -3.02
N PRO A 287 1.30 23.03 -2.51
CA PRO A 287 1.54 24.40 -2.90
C PRO A 287 3.01 24.75 -2.73
N PHE A 288 3.64 25.31 -3.77
CA PHE A 288 5.07 25.59 -3.75
C PHE A 288 5.49 26.43 -2.54
N PHE A 289 4.70 27.41 -2.17
CA PHE A 289 4.98 28.27 -1.00
C PHE A 289 5.21 27.48 0.30
N HIS A 290 4.49 26.37 0.48
CA HIS A 290 4.68 25.51 1.66
C HIS A 290 5.81 24.50 1.45
N VAL A 291 5.91 23.95 0.25
CA VAL A 291 6.98 22.98 -0.11
C VAL A 291 8.35 23.62 -0.08
N ASP A 292 8.47 24.89 -0.48
CA ASP A 292 9.73 25.65 -0.43
C ASP A 292 10.30 25.73 1.01
N LYS A 293 9.47 25.84 2.02
CA LYS A 293 9.92 25.79 3.44
C LYS A 293 10.53 24.44 3.78
N ILE A 294 9.94 23.35 3.29
CA ILE A 294 10.48 21.99 3.46
C ILE A 294 11.82 21.87 2.75
N PHE A 295 11.91 22.33 1.50
CA PHE A 295 13.09 22.25 0.70
C PHE A 295 14.24 23.06 1.27
N ASN A 296 14.00 24.29 1.72
CA ASN A 296 14.99 25.12 2.38
C ASN A 296 15.54 24.47 3.65
N LYS A 297 14.67 23.81 4.44
CA LYS A 297 15.11 23.05 5.62
C LYS A 297 15.98 21.84 5.24
N ILE A 298 15.61 21.11 4.20
CA ILE A 298 16.41 19.98 3.70
C ILE A 298 17.76 20.47 3.18
N ILE A 299 17.82 21.57 2.42
CA ILE A 299 19.06 22.14 1.90
C ILE A 299 19.97 22.57 3.05
N GLU A 300 19.44 23.27 4.05
CA GLU A 300 20.17 23.69 5.25
C GLU A 300 20.80 22.47 5.97
N LEU A 301 19.98 21.48 6.30
CA LEU A 301 20.42 20.30 7.03
C LEU A 301 21.41 19.43 6.23
N SER A 302 21.28 19.40 4.91
CA SER A 302 22.20 18.66 4.02
C SER A 302 23.56 19.32 3.85
N GLY A 303 23.78 20.53 4.38
CA GLY A 303 24.97 21.32 4.10
C GLY A 303 25.08 21.73 2.62
N ASN A 304 23.95 22.09 2.01
CA ASN A 304 23.82 22.49 0.59
C ASN A 304 24.11 21.35 -0.41
N LYS A 305 24.04 20.08 -0.01
CA LYS A 305 24.17 18.92 -0.90
C LYS A 305 22.89 18.63 -1.70
N CYS A 306 21.81 19.36 -1.47
CA CYS A 306 20.55 19.26 -2.21
C CYS A 306 20.35 20.51 -3.08
N LYS A 307 19.79 20.33 -4.29
CA LYS A 307 19.56 21.41 -5.25
C LYS A 307 18.18 21.31 -5.87
N TYR A 308 17.58 22.47 -6.16
CA TYR A 308 16.34 22.56 -6.90
C TYR A 308 16.54 22.09 -8.34
N ILE A 309 15.55 21.35 -8.83
CA ILE A 309 15.37 21.04 -10.24
C ILE A 309 14.02 21.56 -10.67
N LEU A 310 14.03 22.42 -11.67
CA LEU A 310 12.84 22.91 -12.34
C LEU A 310 12.52 21.97 -13.50
N SER A 311 11.29 21.51 -13.61
CA SER A 311 10.83 20.86 -14.83
C SER A 311 10.80 21.92 -15.94
N GLU A 312 11.58 21.70 -17.02
CA GLU A 312 11.64 22.65 -18.15
C GLU A 312 10.28 22.81 -18.85
N GLU A 313 9.44 21.77 -18.83
CA GLU A 313 8.15 21.76 -19.52
C GLU A 313 7.01 22.38 -18.69
N LYS A 314 7.08 22.24 -17.37
CA LYS A 314 6.16 22.89 -16.44
C LYS A 314 6.99 23.63 -15.39
N LYS A 315 7.26 24.92 -15.63
CA LYS A 315 7.84 25.83 -14.61
C LYS A 315 7.12 25.80 -13.25
N GLU A 316 6.06 25.03 -13.16
CA GLU A 316 5.18 24.85 -12.01
C GLU A 316 5.64 23.73 -11.09
N ASN A 317 6.32 22.68 -11.62
CA ASN A 317 6.77 21.52 -10.83
C ASN A 317 8.23 21.69 -10.39
N ILE A 318 8.41 21.86 -9.09
CA ILE A 318 9.72 22.06 -8.48
C ILE A 318 10.05 20.83 -7.64
N LYS A 319 11.20 20.23 -7.88
CA LYS A 319 11.72 19.07 -7.16
C LYS A 319 13.07 19.40 -6.51
N LEU A 320 13.49 18.55 -5.59
CA LEU A 320 14.78 18.65 -4.94
C LEU A 320 15.55 17.35 -5.13
N ILE A 321 16.79 17.46 -5.62
CA ILE A 321 17.71 16.33 -5.77
C ILE A 321 18.94 16.57 -4.88
N CYS A 322 19.35 15.50 -4.21
CA CYS A 322 20.45 15.49 -3.25
C CYS A 322 21.56 14.54 -3.69
N ASP A 323 22.77 14.80 -3.27
CA ASP A 323 23.92 13.92 -3.48
C ASP A 323 23.72 12.56 -2.78
N SER A 324 24.40 11.52 -3.28
CA SER A 324 24.23 10.15 -2.78
C SER A 324 24.86 9.92 -1.40
N ASP A 325 25.69 10.85 -0.92
CA ASP A 325 26.41 10.79 0.35
C ASP A 325 25.72 11.56 1.49
N ILE A 326 24.46 12.00 1.30
CA ILE A 326 23.70 12.62 2.40
C ILE A 326 23.41 11.62 3.51
N ASP A 327 23.57 12.08 4.75
CA ASP A 327 23.12 11.33 5.92
C ASP A 327 21.61 11.56 6.13
N LYS A 328 20.80 10.55 5.82
CA LYS A 328 19.34 10.63 5.97
C LYS A 328 18.88 10.69 7.42
N SER A 329 19.71 10.33 8.38
CA SER A 329 19.35 10.29 9.80
C SER A 329 19.16 11.69 10.42
N ILE A 330 19.79 12.71 9.83
CA ILE A 330 19.74 14.09 10.31
C ILE A 330 18.42 14.81 10.00
N PHE A 331 17.64 14.28 9.03
CA PHE A 331 16.39 14.93 8.63
C PHE A 331 15.28 14.59 9.62
N PRO A 332 14.40 15.55 9.93
CA PRO A 332 13.21 15.28 10.73
C PRO A 332 12.13 14.58 9.92
N ASP A 333 11.25 13.85 10.61
CA ASP A 333 9.99 13.44 10.03
C ASP A 333 9.11 14.67 9.76
N ILE A 334 8.27 14.60 8.73
CA ILE A 334 7.34 15.65 8.34
C ILE A 334 5.93 15.19 8.66
N SER A 335 5.20 15.99 9.40
CA SER A 335 3.84 15.66 9.82
C SER A 335 2.84 16.69 9.34
N PHE A 336 1.67 16.20 8.93
CA PHE A 336 0.50 16.97 8.56
C PHE A 336 -0.57 16.80 9.64
N ASP A 337 -1.11 17.87 10.14
CA ASP A 337 -2.27 17.86 11.04
C ASP A 337 -3.55 17.85 10.21
N ILE A 338 -4.18 16.70 10.12
CA ILE A 338 -5.44 16.49 9.42
C ILE A 338 -6.57 16.61 10.44
N VAL A 339 -7.03 17.83 10.69
CA VAL A 339 -8.14 18.14 11.64
C VAL A 339 -7.94 17.49 13.02
N GLY A 340 -6.70 17.53 13.53
CA GLY A 340 -6.32 16.91 14.82
C GLY A 340 -5.76 15.50 14.73
N PHE A 341 -5.74 14.87 13.54
CA PHE A 341 -5.04 13.62 13.30
C PHE A 341 -3.67 13.88 12.68
N LYS A 342 -2.63 13.34 13.29
CA LYS A 342 -1.27 13.50 12.83
C LYS A 342 -0.90 12.45 11.77
N MET A 343 -0.73 12.88 10.52
CA MET A 343 -0.15 12.04 9.47
C MET A 343 1.33 12.35 9.28
N THR A 344 2.18 11.35 9.38
CA THR A 344 3.64 11.50 9.38
C THR A 344 4.28 10.81 8.18
N LEU A 345 5.05 11.58 7.42
CA LEU A 345 6.01 11.08 6.46
C LEU A 345 7.34 10.86 7.19
N LEU A 346 7.77 9.61 7.26
CA LEU A 346 9.02 9.28 7.93
C LEU A 346 10.23 9.74 7.10
N LYS A 347 11.28 10.20 7.77
CA LYS A 347 12.53 10.67 7.13
C LYS A 347 13.15 9.63 6.19
N TYR A 348 13.01 8.35 6.49
CA TYR A 348 13.52 7.27 5.65
C TYR A 348 12.74 7.09 4.34
N ASP A 349 11.47 7.51 4.33
CA ASP A 349 10.60 7.49 3.17
C ASP A 349 10.64 8.82 2.38
N LEU A 350 11.29 9.84 2.91
CA LEU A 350 11.41 11.17 2.29
C LEU A 350 12.30 11.16 1.04
N PHE A 351 13.23 10.21 0.95
CA PHE A 351 14.24 10.18 -0.09
C PHE A 351 14.17 8.90 -0.91
N ARG A 352 14.10 9.05 -2.22
CA ARG A 352 14.18 7.95 -3.17
C ARG A 352 15.51 7.98 -3.91
N LYS A 353 16.13 6.80 -4.05
CA LYS A 353 17.35 6.66 -4.84
C LYS A 353 17.01 6.67 -6.33
N ILE A 354 17.74 7.47 -7.08
CA ILE A 354 17.64 7.58 -8.53
C ILE A 354 18.99 7.32 -9.17
N LEU A 355 18.98 6.83 -10.41
CA LEU A 355 20.14 6.65 -11.25
C LEU A 355 20.05 7.66 -12.40
N LEU A 356 21.09 8.45 -12.60
CA LEU A 356 21.17 9.42 -13.68
C LEU A 356 21.82 8.80 -14.92
N ASN A 357 21.70 9.45 -16.09
CA ASN A 357 22.25 8.97 -17.36
C ASN A 357 23.77 8.80 -17.34
N ASP A 358 24.47 9.60 -16.53
CA ASP A 358 25.92 9.49 -16.34
C ASP A 358 26.32 8.31 -15.44
N GLY A 359 25.36 7.48 -14.99
CA GLY A 359 25.57 6.38 -14.06
C GLY A 359 25.71 6.82 -12.61
N SER A 360 25.64 8.12 -12.31
CA SER A 360 25.69 8.60 -10.93
C SER A 360 24.41 8.30 -10.18
N LYS A 361 24.56 7.99 -8.88
CA LYS A 361 23.43 7.75 -7.98
C LYS A 361 23.14 9.02 -7.20
N LYS A 362 21.88 9.42 -7.13
CA LYS A 362 21.41 10.58 -6.38
C LYS A 362 20.20 10.17 -5.51
N TYR A 363 19.76 11.09 -4.69
CA TYR A 363 18.49 10.97 -3.98
C TYR A 363 17.53 12.06 -4.44
N GLU A 364 16.32 11.68 -4.82
CA GLU A 364 15.22 12.59 -5.07
C GLU A 364 14.36 12.70 -3.82
N VAL A 365 14.00 13.90 -3.43
CA VAL A 365 12.98 14.14 -2.40
C VAL A 365 11.62 13.86 -3.02
N ILE A 366 10.82 13.02 -2.36
CA ILE A 366 9.51 12.56 -2.89
C ILE A 366 8.39 13.60 -2.75
N ILE A 367 8.73 14.83 -2.42
CA ILE A 367 7.80 15.95 -2.36
C ILE A 367 7.99 16.81 -3.62
N ILE A 368 6.88 17.27 -4.19
CA ILE A 368 6.86 18.15 -5.36
C ILE A 368 6.16 19.44 -4.97
N GLY A 369 6.81 20.57 -5.21
CA GLY A 369 6.19 21.89 -5.14
C GLY A 369 5.54 22.26 -6.46
N ASP A 370 4.32 22.76 -6.42
CA ASP A 370 3.57 23.16 -7.61
C ASP A 370 2.90 24.52 -7.39
N ASN A 371 3.17 25.47 -8.28
CA ASN A 371 2.63 26.83 -8.19
C ASN A 371 1.14 26.93 -8.60
N SER A 372 0.64 25.91 -9.32
CA SER A 372 -0.76 25.86 -9.76
C SER A 372 -1.68 25.17 -8.75
N TYR A 373 -1.14 24.63 -7.66
CA TYR A 373 -1.86 23.89 -6.62
C TYR A 373 -2.05 24.76 -5.38
N ASP A 374 -3.27 24.75 -4.85
CA ASP A 374 -3.65 25.34 -3.56
C ASP A 374 -4.00 24.26 -2.51
N TYR A 375 -3.81 22.99 -2.85
CA TYR A 375 -4.06 21.83 -2.00
C TYR A 375 -2.88 20.85 -2.00
N TRP A 376 -2.88 19.95 -1.03
CA TRP A 376 -1.94 18.83 -0.96
C TRP A 376 -2.52 17.60 -1.64
N ASN A 377 -1.72 16.90 -2.43
CA ASN A 377 -2.00 15.54 -2.88
C ASN A 377 -1.06 14.59 -2.13
N LEU A 378 -1.62 13.87 -1.16
CA LEU A 378 -0.89 12.91 -0.33
C LEU A 378 -0.94 11.56 -1.04
N GLY A 379 0.19 11.13 -1.57
CA GLY A 379 0.32 9.86 -2.28
C GLY A 379 0.83 8.73 -1.41
N GLU A 380 1.12 7.61 -2.06
CA GLU A 380 1.57 6.36 -1.44
C GLU A 380 2.71 6.51 -0.41
N PRO A 381 3.71 7.41 -0.59
CA PRO A 381 4.82 7.51 0.37
C PRO A 381 4.40 7.80 1.81
N ILE A 382 3.29 8.48 2.00
CA ILE A 382 2.73 8.74 3.34
C ILE A 382 1.55 7.81 3.64
N LEU A 383 0.70 7.50 2.63
CA LEU A 383 -0.53 6.72 2.84
C LEU A 383 -0.25 5.29 3.29
N LYS A 384 0.84 4.66 2.83
CA LYS A 384 1.26 3.31 3.23
C LYS A 384 1.49 3.13 4.73
N ASN A 385 1.59 4.22 5.49
CA ASN A 385 1.74 4.20 6.95
C ASN A 385 0.40 4.09 7.69
N TYR A 386 -0.72 4.07 6.96
CA TYR A 386 -2.07 4.16 7.52
C TYR A 386 -2.99 3.11 6.93
N ASP A 387 -3.80 2.49 7.77
CA ASP A 387 -4.99 1.78 7.37
C ASP A 387 -6.11 2.81 7.17
N MET A 388 -6.88 2.69 6.08
CA MET A 388 -7.85 3.71 5.70
C MET A 388 -9.22 3.13 5.37
N VAL A 389 -10.27 3.92 5.63
CA VAL A 389 -11.66 3.66 5.22
C VAL A 389 -12.20 4.87 4.49
N PHE A 390 -12.85 4.62 3.38
CA PHE A 390 -13.52 5.61 2.56
C PHE A 390 -15.02 5.30 2.58
N ASN A 391 -15.80 6.20 3.14
CA ASN A 391 -17.22 6.02 3.36
C ASN A 391 -18.04 7.00 2.54
N TYR A 392 -18.70 6.51 1.49
CA TYR A 392 -19.59 7.31 0.65
C TYR A 392 -20.91 7.66 1.37
N GLU A 393 -21.35 6.84 2.35
CA GLU A 393 -22.61 7.07 3.07
C GLU A 393 -22.53 8.32 3.94
N ASP A 394 -21.41 8.51 4.63
CA ASP A 394 -21.17 9.65 5.52
C ASP A 394 -20.26 10.72 4.89
N ASN A 395 -19.74 10.47 3.71
CA ASN A 395 -18.70 11.27 3.04
C ASN A 395 -17.50 11.54 3.97
N THR A 396 -16.93 10.48 4.51
CA THR A 396 -15.81 10.55 5.45
C THR A 396 -14.63 9.70 5.01
N VAL A 397 -13.43 10.14 5.42
CA VAL A 397 -12.21 9.35 5.35
C VAL A 397 -11.83 8.96 6.77
N GLY A 398 -11.69 7.66 7.01
CA GLY A 398 -11.19 7.10 8.26
C GLY A 398 -9.70 6.82 8.19
N LEU A 399 -8.97 7.18 9.23
CA LEU A 399 -7.53 7.07 9.33
C LEU A 399 -7.13 6.35 10.61
N LYS A 400 -6.24 5.38 10.51
CA LYS A 400 -5.60 4.70 11.63
C LYS A 400 -4.14 4.44 11.31
N VAL A 401 -3.28 4.72 12.27
CA VAL A 401 -1.85 4.37 12.15
C VAL A 401 -1.70 2.86 11.99
N ASN A 402 -0.94 2.45 11.00
CA ASN A 402 -0.61 1.03 10.84
C ASN A 402 0.56 0.67 11.77
N ASP A 403 0.28 -0.07 12.83
CA ASP A 403 1.26 -0.45 13.86
C ASP A 403 2.42 -1.29 13.30
N ASN A 404 2.17 -2.05 12.23
CA ASN A 404 3.21 -2.87 11.59
C ASN A 404 4.25 -2.01 10.86
N TYR A 405 3.90 -0.76 10.54
CA TYR A 405 4.77 0.12 9.78
C TYR A 405 5.60 1.08 10.66
N LEU A 406 4.98 1.68 11.66
CA LEU A 406 5.64 2.64 12.57
C LEU A 406 6.42 1.94 13.70
N GLY A 407 5.98 0.76 14.11
CA GLY A 407 6.78 -0.14 14.93
C GLY A 407 7.78 -0.83 14.03
N GLY A 408 9.03 -0.41 13.99
CA GLY A 408 10.08 -1.18 13.29
C GLY A 408 9.89 -2.66 13.62
N ASP A 409 10.04 -3.54 12.64
CA ASP A 409 9.80 -4.99 12.75
C ASP A 409 10.69 -5.61 13.83
N TRP A 410 10.35 -5.35 15.08
CA TRP A 410 11.01 -5.89 16.27
C TRP A 410 10.79 -7.40 16.39
N THR A 411 9.84 -7.97 15.61
CA THR A 411 9.53 -9.39 15.63
C THR A 411 10.77 -10.23 15.31
N ASN A 412 11.50 -9.85 14.27
CA ASN A 412 12.75 -10.52 13.90
C ASN A 412 13.84 -10.30 14.94
N VAL A 413 13.93 -9.11 15.55
CA VAL A 413 14.89 -8.81 16.62
C VAL A 413 14.55 -9.60 17.89
N ILE A 414 13.27 -9.69 18.24
CA ILE A 414 12.79 -10.49 19.39
C ILE A 414 13.03 -11.98 19.14
N ILE A 415 12.72 -12.50 17.94
CA ILE A 415 12.96 -13.89 17.57
C ILE A 415 14.47 -14.18 17.63
N LEU A 416 15.31 -13.32 17.08
CA LEU A 416 16.77 -13.47 17.14
C LEU A 416 17.28 -13.45 18.59
N ALA A 417 16.75 -12.56 19.44
CA ALA A 417 17.08 -12.51 20.85
C ALA A 417 16.69 -13.79 21.58
N ILE A 418 15.49 -14.33 21.33
CA ILE A 418 15.03 -15.61 21.90
C ILE A 418 15.93 -16.77 21.46
N ILE A 419 16.30 -16.82 20.16
CA ILE A 419 17.23 -17.83 19.63
C ILE A 419 18.59 -17.74 20.30
N LEU A 420 19.16 -16.55 20.47
CA LEU A 420 20.44 -16.34 21.14
C LEU A 420 20.39 -16.76 22.61
N VAL A 421 19.32 -16.45 23.34
CA VAL A 421 19.12 -16.89 24.73
C VAL A 421 19.01 -18.41 24.78
N PHE A 422 18.26 -19.04 23.87
CA PHE A 422 18.14 -20.51 23.82
C PHE A 422 19.50 -21.18 23.59
N PHE A 423 20.27 -20.74 22.61
CA PHE A 423 21.62 -21.30 22.36
C PHE A 423 22.57 -21.05 23.52
N SER A 424 22.47 -19.91 24.19
CA SER A 424 23.29 -19.63 25.41
C SER A 424 22.92 -20.58 26.53
N CYS A 425 21.64 -20.87 26.76
CA CYS A 425 21.19 -21.85 27.75
C CYS A 425 21.66 -23.27 27.42
N VAL A 426 21.58 -23.69 26.16
CA VAL A 426 22.06 -25.01 25.70
C VAL A 426 23.57 -25.12 25.88
N ALA A 427 24.36 -24.11 25.50
CA ALA A 427 25.79 -24.08 25.68
C ALA A 427 26.16 -24.16 27.17
N PHE A 428 25.49 -23.40 28.03
CA PHE A 428 25.70 -23.46 29.49
C PHE A 428 25.37 -24.85 30.04
N TYR A 429 24.30 -25.47 29.62
CA TYR A 429 23.91 -26.83 30.01
C TYR A 429 24.94 -27.85 29.58
N VAL A 430 25.47 -27.79 28.37
CA VAL A 430 26.53 -28.69 27.86
C VAL A 430 27.82 -28.51 28.63
N ILE A 431 28.24 -27.25 28.90
CA ILE A 431 29.47 -26.96 29.68
C ILE A 431 29.33 -27.49 31.12
N ARG A 432 28.18 -27.27 31.75
CA ARG A 432 27.90 -27.77 33.11
C ARG A 432 27.91 -29.30 33.16
N ASN A 433 27.31 -29.97 32.20
CA ASN A 433 27.33 -31.44 32.13
C ASN A 433 28.69 -32.00 31.80
N ARG A 434 29.49 -31.37 30.93
CA ARG A 434 30.88 -31.74 30.71
C ARG A 434 31.70 -31.65 32.01
N LYS A 435 31.56 -30.58 32.79
CA LYS A 435 32.22 -30.44 34.08
C LYS A 435 31.81 -31.56 35.06
N ASN A 436 30.56 -31.95 35.08
CA ASN A 436 30.06 -33.03 35.91
C ASN A 436 30.62 -34.42 35.47
N LEU A 437 30.65 -34.67 34.17
CA LEU A 437 31.20 -35.88 33.58
C LEU A 437 32.74 -35.98 33.84
N PHE A 438 33.41 -34.84 33.75
CA PHE A 438 34.87 -34.79 34.05
C PHE A 438 35.13 -35.08 35.54
N LYS A 439 34.34 -34.49 36.46
CA LYS A 439 34.44 -34.80 37.90
C LYS A 439 34.14 -36.27 38.20
N LYS A 440 33.18 -36.88 37.50
CA LYS A 440 32.84 -38.29 37.65
C LYS A 440 33.99 -39.20 37.17
N ARG A 441 34.62 -38.89 36.04
CA ARG A 441 35.79 -39.60 35.50
C ARG A 441 37.00 -39.56 36.45
N ILE A 442 37.34 -38.39 36.98
CA ILE A 442 38.44 -38.23 37.94
C ILE A 442 38.18 -39.08 39.18
N LYS A 443 36.95 -39.07 39.71
CA LYS A 443 36.57 -39.87 40.87
C LYS A 443 36.68 -41.39 40.60
N GLU A 444 36.30 -41.84 39.41
CA GLU A 444 36.41 -43.24 38.99
C GLU A 444 37.89 -43.69 38.81
N GLU A 445 38.78 -42.82 38.29
CA GLU A 445 40.22 -43.08 38.19
C GLU A 445 40.91 -43.13 39.56
N ASP A 446 40.50 -42.24 40.49
CA ASP A 446 41.05 -42.25 41.86
C ASP A 446 40.62 -43.51 42.63
N ILE A 447 39.34 -43.96 42.44
CA ILE A 447 38.85 -45.22 43.03
C ILE A 447 39.61 -46.42 42.46
N LYS A 448 39.86 -46.46 41.14
CA LYS A 448 40.69 -47.55 40.54
C LYS A 448 42.12 -47.56 41.03
N LYS A 449 42.75 -46.39 41.22
CA LYS A 449 44.11 -46.28 41.80
C LYS A 449 44.14 -46.79 43.23
N LEU A 450 43.12 -46.50 44.04
CA LEU A 450 43.03 -47.01 45.41
C LEU A 450 42.81 -48.53 45.47
N GLN A 451 42.02 -49.11 44.58
CA GLN A 451 41.84 -50.55 44.47
C GLN A 451 43.12 -51.27 44.07
N ASN A 452 43.84 -50.78 43.07
CA ASN A 452 45.12 -51.37 42.67
C ASN A 452 46.13 -51.23 43.73
N ALA A 453 46.16 -50.19 44.58
CA ALA A 453 47.07 -50.05 45.71
C ALA A 453 46.75 -51.03 46.84
N SER A 454 45.44 -51.32 47.08
CA SER A 454 45.02 -52.31 48.06
C SER A 454 45.40 -53.77 47.66
N GLU A 455 45.21 -54.09 46.35
CA GLU A 455 45.65 -55.39 45.82
C GLU A 455 47.16 -55.60 45.87
N LEU A 456 47.95 -54.56 45.66
CA LEU A 456 49.40 -54.58 45.83
C LEU A 456 49.85 -54.80 47.31
N GLN A 457 49.12 -54.25 48.27
CA GLN A 457 49.32 -54.43 49.67
C GLN A 457 48.98 -55.85 50.16
N GLU A 458 47.89 -56.43 49.67
CA GLU A 458 47.52 -57.83 49.92
C GLU A 458 48.55 -58.82 49.33
N GLY A 459 49.01 -58.53 48.07
CA GLY A 459 50.10 -59.39 47.48
C GLY A 459 51.43 -59.35 48.19
N LEU A 460 51.72 -58.26 48.91
CA LEU A 460 52.94 -58.16 49.72
C LEU A 460 52.85 -58.82 51.10
N SER A 461 51.61 -59.01 51.61
CA SER A 461 51.40 -59.70 52.91
C SER A 461 51.50 -61.22 52.81
N PHE A 462 51.25 -61.81 51.64
CA PHE A 462 51.36 -63.26 51.42
C PHE A 462 52.77 -63.81 51.22
N ASN A 463 53.73 -62.94 50.96
CA ASN A 463 55.13 -63.37 50.73
C ASN A 463 56.04 -63.36 52.02
N ASN A 464 55.45 -63.07 53.18
CA ASN A 464 56.25 -63.00 54.45
C ASN A 464 55.98 -64.15 55.47
N GLU A 465 55.23 -65.19 55.05
CA GLU A 465 54.93 -66.34 55.96
C GLU A 465 55.74 -67.64 55.62
N ASP A 466 56.64 -67.60 54.63
CA ASP A 466 57.55 -68.74 54.38
C ASP A 466 59.05 -68.33 54.42
N ASN A 467 59.59 -68.14 55.72
CA ASN A 467 60.95 -68.30 56.04
C ASN A 467 61.15 -68.55 57.56
#